data_c9e03c4983e7714bdf3d6b61aec550c5
#
_entry.id   c9e03c4983e7714bdf3d6b61aec550c5
#
_cell.length_a   1.000
_cell.length_b   1.000
_cell.length_c   1.000
_cell.angle_alpha   90.00
_cell.angle_beta   90.00
_cell.angle_gamma   90.00
#
_symmetry.space_group_name_H-M   'P 1'
#
loop_
_entity.id
_entity.type
_entity.pdbx_description
1 polymer ?
#
loop_
_entity_poly.entity_id
_entity_poly.type
_entity_poly.pdbx_seq_one_letter_code
_entity_poly.pdbx_strand_id
1 'polypeptide(L)'
;MRQEDVAEAAIEIARSLGMEKGNTLFAHSVCPDEINHDDGDITDCLRDHFEGVFSLGGLAGIPFSGKTGFAAYASHVPDEGNIFVLFAPHVAISEEGNIGYYHRRGQTELTSACGAAIGAY
;
A
#
# COMPACT_ATOMS: atom_id res chain seq x y z
N MET A 1 1.82 8.12 14.10
CA MET A 1 2.68 8.39 12.93
C MET A 1 1.74 8.60 11.77
N ARG A 2 1.83 9.72 11.09
CA ARG A 2 0.97 10.01 9.93
C ARG A 2 1.50 9.29 8.70
N GLN A 3 0.66 9.13 7.69
CA GLN A 3 1.05 8.46 6.44
C GLN A 3 2.19 9.19 5.73
N GLU A 4 2.16 10.51 5.76
CA GLU A 4 3.20 11.37 5.19
C GLU A 4 4.55 11.13 5.87
N ASP A 5 4.58 11.01 7.20
CA ASP A 5 5.83 10.76 7.95
C ASP A 5 6.45 9.41 7.53
N VAL A 6 5.60 8.39 7.30
CA VAL A 6 6.05 7.08 6.82
C VAL A 6 6.57 7.15 5.39
N ALA A 7 5.85 7.86 4.51
CA ALA A 7 6.26 8.05 3.13
C ALA A 7 7.59 8.80 3.03
N GLU A 8 7.77 9.88 3.79
CA GLU A 8 9.02 10.64 3.84
C GLU A 8 10.20 9.77 4.29
N ALA A 9 10.03 8.99 5.37
CA ALA A 9 11.07 8.08 5.84
C ALA A 9 11.41 7.00 4.79
N ALA A 10 10.41 6.45 4.12
CA ALA A 10 10.62 5.49 3.05
C ALA A 10 11.36 6.10 1.84
N ILE A 11 11.02 7.33 1.47
CA ILE A 11 11.69 8.07 0.41
C ILE A 11 13.16 8.38 0.76
N GLU A 12 13.44 8.76 2.00
CA GLU A 12 14.82 8.98 2.46
C GLU A 12 15.66 7.71 2.37
N ILE A 13 15.10 6.57 2.79
CA ILE A 13 15.77 5.27 2.67
C ILE A 13 16.01 4.94 1.19
N ALA A 14 15.01 5.09 0.34
CA ALA A 14 15.13 4.82 -1.08
C ALA A 14 16.24 5.68 -1.74
N ARG A 15 16.28 6.97 -1.43
CA ARG A 15 17.34 7.88 -1.90
C ARG A 15 18.73 7.43 -1.44
N SER A 16 18.86 6.98 -0.18
CA SER A 16 20.15 6.49 0.33
C SER A 16 20.64 5.25 -0.40
N LEU A 17 19.73 4.52 -1.05
CA LEU A 17 20.01 3.35 -1.88
C LEU A 17 20.17 3.69 -3.38
N GLY A 18 20.13 4.98 -3.73
CA GLY A 18 20.23 5.43 -5.12
C GLY A 18 18.94 5.27 -5.93
N MET A 19 17.82 5.04 -5.27
CA MET A 19 16.51 4.94 -5.91
C MET A 19 15.93 6.33 -6.11
N GLU A 20 15.75 6.71 -7.38
CA GLU A 20 15.27 8.04 -7.76
C GLU A 20 14.21 7.95 -8.85
N LYS A 21 13.48 9.05 -9.05
CA LYS A 21 12.60 9.22 -10.20
C LYS A 21 13.38 8.97 -11.50
N GLY A 22 12.86 8.14 -12.36
CA GLY A 22 13.48 7.79 -13.64
C GLY A 22 14.37 6.57 -13.65
N ASN A 23 14.80 6.06 -12.47
CA ASN A 23 15.53 4.80 -12.38
C ASN A 23 14.82 3.75 -11.51
N THR A 24 13.68 4.08 -10.94
CA THR A 24 12.96 3.20 -10.00
C THR A 24 11.51 3.06 -10.39
N LEU A 25 11.08 1.82 -10.61
CA LEU A 25 9.67 1.51 -10.82
C LEU A 25 9.00 1.27 -9.46
N PHE A 26 7.97 2.05 -9.17
CA PHE A 26 7.17 1.91 -7.95
C PHE A 26 5.99 0.95 -8.18
N ALA A 27 5.79 0.04 -7.26
CA ALA A 27 4.58 -0.79 -7.20
C ALA A 27 3.98 -0.81 -5.82
N HIS A 28 2.67 -1.04 -5.76
CA HIS A 28 1.95 -1.15 -4.50
C HIS A 28 1.02 -2.37 -4.45
N SER A 29 0.83 -2.87 -3.24
CA SER A 29 -0.22 -3.78 -2.85
C SER A 29 -0.81 -3.28 -1.53
N VAL A 30 -1.75 -2.36 -1.65
CA VAL A 30 -2.48 -1.74 -0.53
C VAL A 30 -3.90 -2.30 -0.53
N CYS A 31 -4.45 -2.59 0.63
CA CYS A 31 -5.81 -3.09 0.72
C CYS A 31 -6.80 -2.07 0.13
N PRO A 32 -7.66 -2.45 -0.84
CA PRO A 32 -8.60 -1.53 -1.48
C PRO A 32 -9.86 -1.28 -0.63
N ASP A 33 -9.84 -1.56 0.66
CA ASP A 33 -10.93 -1.26 1.58
C ASP A 33 -11.13 0.26 1.65
N GLU A 34 -12.38 0.71 1.59
CA GLU A 34 -12.74 2.13 1.54
C GLU A 34 -12.21 2.95 2.71
N ILE A 35 -11.99 2.33 3.86
CA ILE A 35 -11.44 3.02 5.04
C ILE A 35 -10.01 3.53 4.85
N ASN A 36 -9.29 3.03 3.86
CA ASN A 36 -7.93 3.50 3.54
C ASN A 36 -7.92 4.83 2.76
N HIS A 37 -9.06 5.24 2.22
CA HIS A 37 -9.15 6.38 1.29
C HIS A 37 -9.77 7.62 1.94
N ASP A 38 -10.26 7.53 3.19
CA ASP A 38 -10.93 8.63 3.86
C ASP A 38 -10.00 9.83 4.16
N ASP A 39 -8.71 9.58 4.44
CA ASP A 39 -7.69 10.59 4.80
C ASP A 39 -6.53 10.68 3.80
N GLY A 40 -6.71 10.16 2.58
CA GLY A 40 -5.64 10.00 1.59
C GLY A 40 -4.92 8.66 1.69
N ASP A 41 -4.13 8.35 0.68
CA ASP A 41 -3.42 7.07 0.56
C ASP A 41 -1.92 7.31 0.55
N ILE A 42 -1.17 6.55 1.36
CA ILE A 42 0.29 6.56 1.35
C ILE A 42 0.86 6.34 -0.07
N THR A 43 0.11 5.63 -0.93
CA THR A 43 0.46 5.43 -2.33
C THR A 43 0.57 6.75 -3.09
N ASP A 44 -0.27 7.75 -2.79
CA ASP A 44 -0.25 9.04 -3.48
C ASP A 44 1.05 9.80 -3.18
N CYS A 45 1.50 9.80 -1.93
CA CYS A 45 2.78 10.42 -1.55
C CYS A 45 3.97 9.78 -2.29
N LEU A 46 3.97 8.46 -2.41
CA LEU A 46 5.03 7.70 -3.08
C LEU A 46 4.94 7.81 -4.61
N ARG A 47 3.73 7.86 -5.19
CA ARG A 47 3.50 8.06 -6.62
C ARG A 47 4.08 9.38 -7.12
N ASP A 48 3.91 10.44 -6.34
CA ASP A 48 4.42 11.76 -6.69
C ASP A 48 5.95 11.79 -6.68
N HIS A 49 6.57 10.95 -5.86
CA HIS A 49 8.01 10.84 -5.77
C HIS A 49 8.61 9.94 -6.86
N PHE A 50 8.03 8.75 -7.06
CA PHE A 50 8.45 7.80 -8.08
C PHE A 50 7.53 7.91 -9.29
N GLU A 51 7.91 8.28 -10.40
CA GLU A 51 7.11 8.50 -11.59
C GLU A 51 6.21 7.29 -11.94
N GLY A 52 4.93 7.39 -11.63
CA GLY A 52 3.93 6.35 -11.87
C GLY A 52 3.86 5.28 -10.78
N VAL A 53 2.91 4.37 -10.94
CA VAL A 53 2.67 3.26 -10.00
C VAL A 53 2.13 2.03 -10.71
N PHE A 54 2.63 0.86 -10.35
CA PHE A 54 2.15 -0.42 -10.82
C PHE A 54 1.34 -1.11 -9.71
N SER A 55 0.06 -1.46 -9.96
CA SER A 55 -0.76 -2.15 -8.98
C SER A 55 -0.54 -3.66 -9.04
N LEU A 56 -0.15 -4.24 -7.92
CA LEU A 56 0.03 -5.69 -7.76
C LEU A 56 -1.21 -6.39 -7.18
N GLY A 57 -2.33 -5.68 -7.06
CA GLY A 57 -3.52 -6.15 -6.37
C GLY A 57 -3.49 -5.75 -4.90
N GLY A 58 -4.34 -6.38 -4.05
CA GLY A 58 -4.20 -5.87 -2.74
C GLY A 58 -5.16 -6.19 -1.63
N LEU A 59 -6.15 -7.09 -1.74
CA LEU A 59 -6.93 -7.43 -0.55
C LEU A 59 -5.99 -7.81 0.60
N ALA A 60 -6.18 -7.20 1.76
CA ALA A 60 -5.29 -7.31 2.92
C ALA A 60 -3.83 -6.86 2.66
N GLY A 61 -3.57 -6.10 1.58
CA GLY A 61 -2.20 -5.78 1.18
C GLY A 61 -1.43 -6.97 0.60
N ILE A 62 -2.09 -8.09 0.32
CA ILE A 62 -1.47 -9.28 -0.24
C ILE A 62 -1.51 -9.20 -1.77
N PRO A 63 -0.38 -9.28 -2.48
CA PRO A 63 -0.37 -9.20 -3.92
C PRO A 63 -0.97 -10.48 -4.53
N PHE A 64 -1.99 -10.31 -5.37
CA PHE A 64 -2.60 -11.41 -6.13
C PHE A 64 -1.98 -11.64 -7.50
N SER A 65 -0.93 -10.92 -7.83
CA SER A 65 -0.30 -10.94 -9.15
C SER A 65 0.31 -12.29 -9.52
N GLY A 66 0.70 -13.08 -8.53
CA GLY A 66 1.39 -14.33 -8.75
C GLY A 66 2.68 -14.17 -9.57
N LYS A 67 3.21 -15.28 -10.06
CA LYS A 67 4.47 -15.28 -10.82
C LYS A 67 4.35 -14.50 -12.13
N THR A 68 3.24 -14.63 -12.83
CA THR A 68 3.02 -13.96 -14.15
C THR A 68 2.89 -12.45 -13.98
N GLY A 69 2.13 -12.00 -12.99
CA GLY A 69 1.96 -10.57 -12.74
C GLY A 69 3.25 -9.92 -12.26
N PHE A 70 4.04 -10.63 -11.45
CA PHE A 70 5.34 -10.12 -11.03
C PHE A 70 6.34 -10.05 -12.19
N ALA A 71 6.30 -11.02 -13.12
CA ALA A 71 7.12 -10.98 -14.32
C ALA A 71 6.74 -9.81 -15.24
N ALA A 72 5.43 -9.51 -15.38
CA ALA A 72 4.95 -8.34 -16.10
C ALA A 72 5.46 -7.04 -15.46
N TYR A 73 5.37 -6.93 -14.14
CA TYR A 73 5.93 -5.78 -13.40
C TYR A 73 7.43 -5.65 -13.65
N ALA A 74 8.18 -6.74 -13.51
CA ALA A 74 9.63 -6.74 -13.69
C ALA A 74 10.06 -6.31 -15.10
N SER A 75 9.24 -6.59 -16.14
CA SER A 75 9.53 -6.18 -17.51
C SER A 75 9.42 -4.67 -17.76
N HIS A 76 8.85 -3.93 -16.82
CA HIS A 76 8.72 -2.45 -16.89
C HIS A 76 9.81 -1.73 -16.10
N VAL A 77 10.70 -2.46 -15.44
CA VAL A 77 11.83 -1.85 -14.71
C VAL A 77 12.77 -1.17 -15.71
N PRO A 78 13.20 0.07 -15.47
CA PRO A 78 14.21 0.73 -16.29
C PRO A 78 15.49 -0.11 -16.40
N ASP A 79 16.20 0.00 -17.51
CA ASP A 79 17.49 -0.69 -17.70
C ASP A 79 18.45 -0.36 -16.54
N GLU A 80 19.00 -1.39 -15.91
CA GLU A 80 19.82 -1.26 -14.70
C GLU A 80 19.16 -0.52 -13.55
N GLY A 81 17.82 -0.42 -13.59
CA GLY A 81 17.02 0.31 -12.61
C GLY A 81 16.65 -0.52 -11.38
N ASN A 82 15.84 0.09 -10.54
CA ASN A 82 15.40 -0.44 -9.26
C ASN A 82 13.90 -0.71 -9.26
N ILE A 83 13.46 -1.51 -8.30
CA ILE A 83 12.06 -1.65 -7.93
C ILE A 83 11.86 -1.20 -6.49
N PHE A 84 10.79 -0.45 -6.26
CA PHE A 84 10.30 -0.11 -4.92
C PHE A 84 8.89 -0.68 -4.77
N VAL A 85 8.67 -1.51 -3.77
CA VAL A 85 7.38 -2.17 -3.58
C VAL A 85 6.84 -1.85 -2.19
N LEU A 86 5.64 -1.26 -2.15
CA LEU A 86 4.89 -1.03 -0.92
C LEU A 86 3.87 -2.15 -0.71
N PHE A 87 4.00 -2.88 0.39
CA PHE A 87 2.96 -3.78 0.89
C PHE A 87 2.36 -3.16 2.16
N ALA A 88 1.10 -2.79 2.10
CA ALA A 88 0.45 -2.11 3.21
C ALA A 88 -0.89 -2.77 3.57
N PRO A 89 -0.89 -3.76 4.47
CA PRO A 89 -2.11 -4.14 5.16
C PRO A 89 -2.58 -2.99 6.04
N HIS A 90 -3.88 -2.94 6.31
CA HIS A 90 -4.43 -1.94 7.22
C HIS A 90 -5.05 -2.59 8.44
N VAL A 91 -5.15 -1.82 9.51
CA VAL A 91 -5.93 -2.12 10.70
C VAL A 91 -6.69 -0.87 11.09
N ALA A 92 -7.97 -1.02 11.44
CA ALA A 92 -8.72 0.08 12.01
C ALA A 92 -8.72 0.01 13.54
N ILE A 93 -9.02 1.14 14.15
CA ILE A 93 -9.27 1.27 15.59
C ILE A 93 -10.62 1.98 15.71
N SER A 94 -11.58 1.37 16.40
CA SER A 94 -12.88 1.99 16.63
C SER A 94 -12.77 3.23 17.53
N GLU A 95 -13.83 4.05 17.58
CA GLU A 95 -13.90 5.20 18.48
C GLU A 95 -13.76 4.82 19.95
N GLU A 96 -14.16 3.59 20.31
CA GLU A 96 -14.00 3.03 21.65
C GLU A 96 -12.61 2.43 21.90
N GLY A 97 -11.70 2.47 20.92
CA GLY A 97 -10.34 1.95 21.02
C GLY A 97 -10.19 0.45 20.72
N ASN A 98 -11.21 -0.20 20.15
CA ASN A 98 -11.12 -1.61 19.79
C ASN A 98 -10.29 -1.78 18.51
N ILE A 99 -9.16 -2.46 18.61
CA ILE A 99 -8.26 -2.72 17.48
C ILE A 99 -8.85 -3.82 16.60
N GLY A 100 -8.84 -3.58 15.29
CA GLY A 100 -9.34 -4.52 14.29
C GLY A 100 -10.84 -4.40 14.01
N TYR A 101 -11.49 -3.39 14.57
CA TYR A 101 -12.92 -3.15 14.39
C TYR A 101 -13.19 -1.73 13.91
N TYR A 102 -14.25 -1.58 13.12
CA TYR A 102 -14.64 -0.30 12.55
C TYR A 102 -16.15 -0.21 12.31
N HIS A 103 -16.73 0.98 12.53
CA HIS A 103 -18.09 1.30 12.13
C HIS A 103 -18.08 1.76 10.67
N ARG A 104 -18.57 0.93 9.77
CA ARG A 104 -18.69 1.32 8.36
C ARG A 104 -19.85 2.28 8.17
N ARG A 105 -19.71 3.18 7.23
CA ARG A 105 -20.73 4.15 6.90
C ARG A 105 -22.08 3.48 6.61
N GLY A 106 -23.12 3.86 7.36
CA GLY A 106 -24.46 3.29 7.21
C GLY A 106 -24.70 1.95 7.88
N GLN A 107 -23.71 1.42 8.63
CA GLN A 107 -23.86 0.24 9.47
C GLN A 107 -23.95 0.64 10.95
N THR A 108 -24.77 -0.08 11.71
CA THR A 108 -24.99 0.14 13.14
C THR A 108 -24.09 -0.72 14.03
N GLU A 109 -23.50 -1.76 13.46
CA GLU A 109 -22.68 -2.71 14.19
C GLU A 109 -21.20 -2.53 13.85
N LEU A 110 -20.35 -2.78 14.83
CA LEU A 110 -18.90 -2.92 14.64
C LEU A 110 -18.62 -4.17 13.80
N THR A 111 -17.90 -3.99 12.71
CA THR A 111 -17.44 -5.07 11.86
C THR A 111 -15.91 -5.14 11.85
N SER A 112 -15.36 -6.28 11.49
CA SER A 112 -13.92 -6.43 11.41
C SER A 112 -13.33 -5.52 10.33
N ALA A 113 -12.27 -4.80 10.67
CA ALA A 113 -11.43 -4.14 9.71
C ALA A 113 -10.50 -5.16 9.05
N CYS A 114 -10.38 -5.06 7.73
CA CYS A 114 -9.68 -6.04 6.91
C CYS A 114 -10.13 -7.49 7.14
N GLY A 115 -11.42 -7.77 6.90
CA GLY A 115 -11.95 -9.15 6.96
C GLY A 115 -11.21 -10.13 6.06
N ALA A 116 -10.59 -9.63 4.98
CA ALA A 116 -9.75 -10.45 4.10
C ALA A 116 -8.46 -10.94 4.78
N ALA A 117 -7.84 -10.12 5.64
CA ALA A 117 -6.67 -10.53 6.41
C ALA A 117 -7.05 -11.61 7.45
N ILE A 118 -8.19 -11.43 8.12
CA ILE A 118 -8.71 -12.41 9.10
C ILE A 118 -9.06 -13.73 8.41
N GLY A 119 -9.65 -13.65 7.21
CA GLY A 119 -10.02 -14.86 6.45
C GLY A 119 -8.83 -15.60 5.85
N ALA A 120 -7.66 -14.94 5.74
CA ALA A 120 -6.43 -15.55 5.24
C ALA A 120 -5.59 -16.24 6.34
N TYR A 121 -5.82 -15.89 7.61
CA TYR A 121 -5.17 -16.48 8.77
C TYR A 121 -5.91 -17.74 9.22
#